data_d33d67712e01e715600f874280b3b648
#
_entry.id   d33d67712e01e715600f874280b3b648
#
_cell.length_a   1.000
_cell.length_b   1.000
_cell.length_c   1.000
_cell.angle_alpha   90.00
_cell.angle_beta   90.00
_cell.angle_gamma   90.00
#
_symmetry.space_group_name_H-M   'P 1'
#
loop_
_entity.id
_entity.type
_entity.pdbx_description
1 polymer ?
#
loop_
_entity_poly.entity_id
_entity_poly.type
_entity_poly.pdbx_seq_one_letter_code
_entity_poly.pdbx_strand_id
1 'polypeptide(L)'
;NAQTKQVSMLEGTDVPTLKRYIVEGQQFYYRNQQHPGSPIKDLVQVYYQFKNEQKAGLGMPMPAGIVRVYQQDSKGGVQFVGEDRIMHTPKDETLNIKIGNAFDVVCERKQTDYLRISSNVYEMEYEVTLRNHKSSAINVDVNEPIGGSWRMIRSSHEWTKTEAWAAKFNVPVAQDGTAVLKYRVRVTY
;
A
#
# COMPACT_ATOMS: atom_id res chain seq x y z
N ASN A 1 4.21 -32.99 -35.42
CA ASN A 1 4.16 -32.99 -33.96
C ASN A 1 4.55 -31.59 -33.46
N ALA A 2 3.58 -30.82 -32.96
CA ALA A 2 3.86 -29.57 -32.27
C ALA A 2 4.31 -29.91 -30.85
N GLN A 3 5.56 -29.58 -30.51
CA GLN A 3 6.07 -29.69 -29.14
C GLN A 3 6.22 -28.31 -28.57
N THR A 4 5.64 -28.09 -27.41
CA THR A 4 5.87 -26.85 -26.60
C THR A 4 7.01 -27.14 -25.64
N LYS A 5 8.10 -26.37 -25.72
CA LYS A 5 9.20 -26.40 -24.76
C LYS A 5 9.10 -25.19 -23.83
N GLN A 6 9.14 -25.44 -22.54
CA GLN A 6 9.30 -24.40 -21.55
C GLN A 6 10.77 -24.33 -21.13
N VAL A 7 11.37 -23.14 -21.20
CA VAL A 7 12.79 -22.93 -20.90
C VAL A 7 12.85 -21.87 -19.78
N SER A 8 13.63 -22.15 -18.72
CA SER A 8 13.95 -21.13 -17.72
C SER A 8 14.79 -20.03 -18.36
N MET A 9 14.37 -18.78 -18.24
CA MET A 9 15.08 -17.61 -18.77
C MET A 9 15.90 -16.89 -17.69
N LEU A 10 15.44 -16.94 -16.44
CA LEU A 10 16.03 -16.25 -15.31
C LEU A 10 15.75 -17.06 -14.04
N GLU A 11 16.75 -17.18 -13.20
CA GLU A 11 16.66 -17.81 -11.89
C GLU A 11 17.41 -16.97 -10.88
N GLY A 12 16.83 -16.76 -9.71
CA GLY A 12 17.44 -16.08 -8.58
C GLY A 12 17.11 -16.80 -7.28
N THR A 13 18.07 -16.89 -6.38
CA THR A 13 17.90 -17.54 -5.07
C THR A 13 18.13 -16.52 -3.97
N ASP A 14 17.46 -16.72 -2.82
CA ASP A 14 17.61 -15.91 -1.61
C ASP A 14 17.41 -14.40 -1.84
N VAL A 15 16.47 -14.05 -2.71
CA VAL A 15 16.15 -12.64 -3.02
C VAL A 15 15.52 -11.98 -1.78
N PRO A 16 16.18 -10.96 -1.19
CA PRO A 16 15.61 -10.24 -0.05
C PRO A 16 14.27 -9.59 -0.41
N THR A 17 13.22 -10.00 0.27
CA THR A 17 11.85 -9.57 -0.03
C THR A 17 11.19 -8.96 1.20
N LEU A 18 10.65 -7.77 1.05
CA LEU A 18 9.91 -7.05 2.10
C LEU A 18 8.41 -7.17 1.88
N LYS A 19 7.69 -7.68 2.87
CA LYS A 19 6.23 -7.67 2.86
C LYS A 19 5.72 -6.29 3.30
N ARG A 20 4.88 -5.67 2.46
CA ARG A 20 4.30 -4.35 2.68
C ARG A 20 2.79 -4.45 2.82
N TYR A 21 2.24 -3.63 3.72
CA TYR A 21 0.79 -3.43 3.88
C TYR A 21 0.49 -2.00 3.45
N ILE A 22 -0.42 -1.83 2.51
CA ILE A 22 -0.70 -0.53 1.90
C ILE A 22 -2.21 -0.29 1.91
N VAL A 23 -2.61 0.88 2.38
CA VAL A 23 -3.97 1.42 2.25
C VAL A 23 -3.91 2.57 1.26
N GLU A 24 -4.71 2.47 0.21
CA GLU A 24 -4.86 3.53 -0.78
C GLU A 24 -6.13 4.32 -0.49
N GLY A 25 -5.98 5.58 -0.11
CA GLY A 25 -7.07 6.54 -0.05
C GLY A 25 -7.62 6.84 -1.44
N GLN A 26 -8.68 7.61 -1.50
CA GLN A 26 -9.30 7.97 -2.77
C GLN A 26 -9.47 9.49 -2.88
N GLN A 27 -9.19 10.03 -4.06
CA GLN A 27 -9.19 11.47 -4.30
C GLN A 27 -10.55 12.13 -4.03
N PHE A 28 -11.66 11.40 -4.20
CA PHE A 28 -12.98 11.93 -3.94
C PHE A 28 -13.25 12.21 -2.45
N TYR A 29 -12.49 11.61 -1.51
CA TYR A 29 -12.60 11.91 -0.09
C TYR A 29 -12.37 13.39 0.20
N TYR A 30 -11.54 14.05 -0.59
CA TYR A 30 -11.15 15.44 -0.40
C TYR A 30 -12.01 16.46 -1.16
N ARG A 31 -13.05 16.02 -1.83
CA ARG A 31 -13.95 16.92 -2.61
C ARG A 31 -15.29 17.18 -1.95
N ASN A 32 -15.74 16.28 -1.10
CA ASN A 32 -17.08 16.34 -0.57
C ASN A 32 -17.11 16.12 0.94
N GLN A 33 -18.07 16.73 1.59
CA GLN A 33 -18.44 16.35 2.94
C GLN A 33 -18.99 14.93 2.92
N GLN A 34 -18.44 14.07 3.75
CA GLN A 34 -18.94 12.72 3.94
C GLN A 34 -19.95 12.72 5.10
N HIS A 35 -20.83 11.71 5.13
CA HIS A 35 -21.77 11.61 6.24
C HIS A 35 -21.02 11.51 7.57
N PRO A 36 -21.21 12.50 8.49
CA PRO A 36 -20.51 12.48 9.76
C PRO A 36 -20.80 11.17 10.52
N GLY A 37 -19.73 10.52 10.95
CA GLY A 37 -19.84 9.34 11.79
C GLY A 37 -19.95 7.99 11.12
N SER A 38 -20.12 7.91 9.80
CA SER A 38 -20.11 6.61 9.08
C SER A 38 -18.70 6.26 8.63
N PRO A 39 -18.07 5.23 9.22
CA PRO A 39 -16.75 4.81 8.77
C PRO A 39 -16.82 4.12 7.41
N ILE A 40 -15.85 4.41 6.55
CA ILE A 40 -15.60 3.69 5.30
C ILE A 40 -14.57 2.60 5.59
N LYS A 41 -14.83 1.38 5.14
CA LYS A 41 -13.86 0.30 5.20
C LYS A 41 -12.95 0.35 3.99
N ASP A 42 -11.66 0.63 4.22
CA ASP A 42 -10.63 0.58 3.21
C ASP A 42 -9.97 -0.81 3.21
N LEU A 43 -9.57 -1.28 2.03
CA LEU A 43 -8.83 -2.53 1.90
C LEU A 43 -7.37 -2.32 2.22
N VAL A 44 -6.80 -3.20 3.04
CA VAL A 44 -5.36 -3.26 3.28
C VAL A 44 -4.74 -4.21 2.27
N GLN A 45 -4.04 -3.67 1.28
CA GLN A 45 -3.41 -4.43 0.22
C GLN A 45 -2.06 -4.96 0.69
N VAL A 46 -1.72 -6.17 0.23
CA VAL A 46 -0.45 -6.84 0.58
C VAL A 46 0.42 -6.94 -0.65
N TYR A 47 1.66 -6.46 -0.51
CA TYR A 47 2.68 -6.51 -1.55
C TYR A 47 3.92 -7.25 -1.07
N TYR A 48 4.60 -7.93 -1.98
CA TYR A 48 6.00 -8.27 -1.84
C TYR A 48 6.84 -7.31 -2.67
N GLN A 49 7.78 -6.65 -1.99
CA GLN A 49 8.70 -5.69 -2.60
C GLN A 49 10.10 -6.28 -2.60
N PHE A 50 10.78 -6.27 -3.75
CA PHE A 50 12.17 -6.65 -3.88
C PHE A 50 12.86 -5.83 -4.98
N LYS A 51 14.18 -5.79 -4.95
CA LYS A 51 14.98 -5.05 -5.91
C LYS A 51 15.63 -5.99 -6.92
N ASN A 52 15.53 -5.66 -8.20
CA ASN A 52 16.16 -6.39 -9.28
C ASN A 52 17.65 -6.02 -9.37
N GLU A 53 18.46 -6.42 -8.41
CA GLU A 53 19.89 -6.10 -8.38
C GLU A 53 20.76 -7.35 -8.21
N GLN A 54 21.99 -7.29 -8.73
CA GLN A 54 22.89 -8.43 -8.75
C GLN A 54 23.24 -8.96 -7.35
N LYS A 55 23.44 -8.07 -6.38
CA LYS A 55 23.71 -8.47 -4.98
C LYS A 55 22.52 -9.16 -4.30
N ALA A 56 21.33 -9.03 -4.87
CA ALA A 56 20.12 -9.71 -4.43
C ALA A 56 19.83 -11.01 -5.22
N GLY A 57 20.81 -11.56 -5.93
CA GLY A 57 20.65 -12.78 -6.74
C GLY A 57 19.89 -12.58 -8.05
N LEU A 58 19.67 -11.32 -8.46
CA LEU A 58 18.97 -10.94 -9.70
C LEU A 58 19.88 -10.04 -10.55
N GLY A 59 19.39 -8.95 -11.11
CA GLY A 59 20.21 -7.95 -11.82
C GLY A 59 20.22 -8.11 -13.32
N MET A 60 19.29 -8.89 -13.88
CA MET A 60 19.04 -8.97 -15.31
C MET A 60 17.70 -8.31 -15.65
N PRO A 61 17.55 -7.74 -16.86
CA PRO A 61 16.25 -7.23 -17.31
C PRO A 61 15.19 -8.34 -17.25
N MET A 62 14.08 -8.06 -16.60
CA MET A 62 12.93 -8.97 -16.51
C MET A 62 11.92 -8.63 -17.60
N PRO A 63 11.49 -9.58 -18.44
CA PRO A 63 10.44 -9.36 -19.43
C PRO A 63 9.09 -9.14 -18.74
N ALA A 64 8.19 -8.43 -19.41
CA ALA A 64 6.80 -8.32 -18.96
C ALA A 64 6.16 -9.70 -18.88
N GLY A 65 5.37 -9.93 -17.83
CA GLY A 65 4.74 -11.24 -17.63
C GLY A 65 3.92 -11.32 -16.34
N ILE A 66 3.52 -12.53 -16.00
CA ILE A 66 2.79 -12.84 -14.77
C ILE A 66 3.77 -13.46 -13.77
N VAL A 67 3.87 -12.85 -12.60
CA VAL A 67 4.60 -13.38 -11.44
C VAL A 67 3.60 -14.08 -10.53
N ARG A 68 3.82 -15.37 -10.29
CA ARG A 68 3.04 -16.16 -9.35
C ARG A 68 3.83 -16.37 -8.07
N VAL A 69 3.19 -16.09 -6.96
CA VAL A 69 3.82 -16.20 -5.63
C VAL A 69 3.28 -17.42 -4.93
N TYR A 70 4.20 -18.24 -4.44
CA TYR A 70 3.90 -19.42 -3.65
C TYR A 70 4.61 -19.31 -2.30
N GLN A 71 3.97 -19.82 -1.27
CA GLN A 71 4.54 -19.88 0.07
C GLN A 71 4.59 -21.33 0.53
N GLN A 72 5.71 -21.73 1.13
CA GLN A 72 5.84 -23.03 1.75
C GLN A 72 5.23 -22.97 3.15
N ASP A 73 4.38 -23.92 3.48
CA ASP A 73 3.84 -24.09 4.82
C ASP A 73 4.83 -24.81 5.76
N SER A 74 4.51 -24.87 7.05
CA SER A 74 5.35 -25.51 8.05
C SER A 74 5.55 -27.03 7.86
N LYS A 75 4.78 -27.65 6.96
CA LYS A 75 4.84 -29.09 6.61
C LYS A 75 5.52 -29.34 5.27
N GLY A 76 6.05 -28.27 4.63
CA GLY A 76 6.72 -28.34 3.33
C GLY A 76 5.78 -28.29 2.13
N GLY A 77 4.47 -28.16 2.34
CA GLY A 77 3.49 -27.99 1.27
C GLY A 77 3.59 -26.61 0.62
N VAL A 78 3.55 -26.54 -0.71
CA VAL A 78 3.61 -25.30 -1.46
C VAL A 78 2.19 -24.81 -1.75
N GLN A 79 1.85 -23.62 -1.28
CA GLN A 79 0.53 -23.00 -1.45
C GLN A 79 0.63 -21.74 -2.32
N PHE A 80 -0.26 -21.60 -3.28
CA PHE A 80 -0.42 -20.39 -4.07
C PHE A 80 -0.98 -19.27 -3.19
N VAL A 81 -0.30 -18.11 -3.17
CA VAL A 81 -0.71 -16.93 -2.37
C VAL A 81 -1.21 -15.77 -3.20
N GLY A 82 -0.84 -15.69 -4.48
CA GLY A 82 -1.32 -14.64 -5.37
C GLY A 82 -0.50 -14.51 -6.64
N GLU A 83 -0.99 -13.69 -7.55
CA GLU A 83 -0.28 -13.36 -8.79
C GLU A 83 -0.47 -11.90 -9.16
N ASP A 84 0.52 -11.34 -9.84
CA ASP A 84 0.49 -9.99 -10.36
C ASP A 84 1.19 -9.93 -11.72
N ARG A 85 0.86 -8.90 -12.49
CA ARG A 85 1.50 -8.64 -13.78
C ARG A 85 2.60 -7.60 -13.60
N ILE A 86 3.80 -7.94 -14.04
CA ILE A 86 4.91 -6.99 -14.14
C ILE A 86 5.08 -6.50 -15.57
N MET A 87 5.53 -5.27 -15.72
CA MET A 87 6.02 -4.71 -16.97
C MET A 87 7.49 -5.08 -17.17
N HIS A 88 8.04 -4.77 -18.36
CA HIS A 88 9.48 -4.87 -18.57
C HIS A 88 10.22 -4.07 -17.49
N THR A 89 11.01 -4.77 -16.70
CA THR A 89 11.70 -4.19 -15.54
C THR A 89 13.21 -4.27 -15.75
N PRO A 90 13.89 -3.13 -15.88
CA PRO A 90 15.35 -3.07 -15.97
C PRO A 90 16.03 -3.60 -14.69
N LYS A 91 17.34 -3.81 -14.79
CA LYS A 91 18.13 -4.03 -13.58
C LYS A 91 18.10 -2.79 -12.68
N ASP A 92 18.35 -2.99 -11.40
CA ASP A 92 18.40 -1.97 -10.33
C ASP A 92 17.04 -1.31 -10.01
N GLU A 93 15.96 -1.74 -10.65
CA GLU A 93 14.60 -1.29 -10.37
C GLU A 93 13.93 -2.10 -9.25
N THR A 94 12.98 -1.46 -8.54
CA THR A 94 12.20 -2.09 -7.46
C THR A 94 10.88 -2.62 -8.00
N LEU A 95 10.60 -3.89 -7.74
CA LEU A 95 9.32 -4.52 -8.04
C LEU A 95 8.43 -4.56 -6.80
N ASN A 96 7.15 -4.26 -7.01
CA ASN A 96 6.10 -4.43 -6.02
C ASN A 96 5.06 -5.39 -6.60
N ILE A 97 4.99 -6.59 -6.05
CA ILE A 97 4.07 -7.65 -6.49
C ILE A 97 2.88 -7.66 -5.53
N LYS A 98 1.71 -7.28 -6.04
CA LYS A 98 0.47 -7.34 -5.26
C LYS A 98 0.01 -8.79 -5.16
N ILE A 99 -0.10 -9.30 -3.95
CA ILE A 99 -0.53 -10.69 -3.71
C ILE A 99 -1.98 -10.81 -3.25
N GLY A 100 -2.63 -9.70 -2.91
CA GLY A 100 -4.03 -9.69 -2.50
C GLY A 100 -4.32 -8.64 -1.43
N ASN A 101 -5.39 -8.87 -0.66
CA ASN A 101 -5.77 -8.03 0.47
C ASN A 101 -5.60 -8.81 1.78
N ALA A 102 -5.15 -8.11 2.83
CA ALA A 102 -5.09 -8.69 4.16
C ALA A 102 -6.51 -8.88 4.71
N PHE A 103 -6.78 -10.03 5.28
CA PHE A 103 -8.02 -10.30 6.00
C PHE A 103 -7.86 -10.18 7.53
N ASP A 104 -6.62 -10.19 7.98
CA ASP A 104 -6.20 -10.08 9.37
C ASP A 104 -5.72 -8.66 9.77
N VAL A 105 -5.83 -7.70 8.85
CA VAL A 105 -5.59 -6.28 9.10
C VAL A 105 -6.78 -5.48 8.56
N VAL A 106 -7.43 -4.72 9.43
CA VAL A 106 -8.64 -3.95 9.10
C VAL A 106 -8.31 -2.47 9.12
N CYS A 107 -8.80 -1.75 8.11
CA CYS A 107 -8.71 -0.29 8.02
C CYS A 107 -10.12 0.31 7.98
N GLU A 108 -10.37 1.28 8.84
CA GLU A 108 -11.60 2.08 8.83
C GLU A 108 -11.22 3.56 8.80
N ARG A 109 -11.83 4.29 7.89
CA ARG A 109 -11.64 5.72 7.69
C ARG A 109 -12.91 6.48 8.04
N LYS A 110 -12.76 7.60 8.73
CA LYS A 110 -13.86 8.48 9.11
C LYS A 110 -13.46 9.93 8.87
N GLN A 111 -14.29 10.70 8.18
CA GLN A 111 -14.18 12.16 8.17
C GLN A 111 -14.74 12.68 9.48
N THR A 112 -13.91 13.33 10.31
CA THR A 112 -14.30 13.82 11.63
C THR A 112 -14.69 15.29 11.62
N ASP A 113 -14.20 16.04 10.62
CA ASP A 113 -14.55 17.45 10.44
C ASP A 113 -14.48 17.85 8.95
N TYR A 114 -15.32 18.78 8.58
CA TYR A 114 -15.36 19.39 7.24
C TYR A 114 -15.77 20.84 7.34
N LEU A 115 -14.89 21.73 6.91
CA LEU A 115 -15.11 23.17 6.94
C LEU A 115 -14.90 23.77 5.55
N ARG A 116 -15.89 24.43 5.02
CA ARG A 116 -15.76 25.27 3.82
C ARG A 116 -15.34 26.68 4.25
N ILE A 117 -14.12 27.08 3.91
CA ILE A 117 -13.57 28.40 4.26
C ILE A 117 -13.98 29.44 3.22
N SER A 118 -13.94 29.08 1.94
CA SER A 118 -14.39 29.92 0.83
C SER A 118 -14.98 29.08 -0.30
N SER A 119 -15.26 29.68 -1.45
CA SER A 119 -15.81 28.97 -2.60
C SER A 119 -14.97 27.78 -3.07
N ASN A 120 -13.65 27.87 -2.91
CA ASN A 120 -12.68 26.89 -3.40
C ASN A 120 -11.69 26.42 -2.35
N VAL A 121 -11.85 26.81 -1.06
CA VAL A 121 -10.95 26.43 0.04
C VAL A 121 -11.71 25.65 1.09
N TYR A 122 -11.20 24.45 1.39
CA TYR A 122 -11.80 23.52 2.33
C TYR A 122 -10.76 23.02 3.34
N GLU A 123 -11.19 22.78 4.57
CA GLU A 123 -10.44 22.00 5.54
C GLU A 123 -11.20 20.73 5.90
N MET A 124 -10.47 19.65 5.99
CA MET A 124 -11.03 18.33 6.33
C MET A 124 -10.14 17.64 7.32
N GLU A 125 -10.75 16.94 8.24
CA GLU A 125 -10.06 16.11 9.21
C GLU A 125 -10.50 14.67 9.06
N TYR A 126 -9.53 13.76 9.10
CA TYR A 126 -9.73 12.32 9.00
C TYR A 126 -9.14 11.59 10.19
N GLU A 127 -9.81 10.55 10.59
CA GLU A 127 -9.34 9.51 11.47
C GLU A 127 -9.31 8.20 10.72
N VAL A 128 -8.12 7.57 10.66
CA VAL A 128 -7.91 6.26 10.04
C VAL A 128 -7.51 5.29 11.14
N THR A 129 -8.39 4.34 11.42
CA THR A 129 -8.19 3.32 12.45
C THR A 129 -7.70 2.03 11.79
N LEU A 130 -6.53 1.57 12.21
CA LEU A 130 -5.90 0.33 11.76
C LEU A 130 -5.92 -0.68 12.89
N ARG A 131 -6.48 -1.86 12.65
CA ARG A 131 -6.49 -2.99 13.59
C ARG A 131 -5.71 -4.14 13.02
N ASN A 132 -4.71 -4.59 13.75
CA ASN A 132 -3.85 -5.71 13.39
C ASN A 132 -4.21 -6.93 14.25
N HIS A 133 -4.74 -7.97 13.64
CA HIS A 133 -5.07 -9.25 14.30
C HIS A 133 -3.98 -10.32 14.09
N LYS A 134 -2.77 -9.89 13.69
CA LYS A 134 -1.61 -10.77 13.54
C LYS A 134 -0.85 -10.89 14.85
N SER A 135 -0.19 -12.03 15.02
CA SER A 135 0.74 -12.29 16.12
C SER A 135 2.08 -11.54 16.03
N SER A 136 2.24 -10.66 15.05
CA SER A 136 3.43 -9.83 14.85
C SER A 136 3.06 -8.38 14.60
N ALA A 137 3.90 -7.46 15.04
CA ALA A 137 3.77 -6.04 14.72
C ALA A 137 4.01 -5.82 13.21
N ILE A 138 3.33 -4.84 12.64
CA ILE A 138 3.44 -4.46 11.23
C ILE A 138 3.53 -2.95 11.08
N ASN A 139 4.05 -2.50 9.93
CA ASN A 139 3.91 -1.13 9.48
C ASN A 139 2.92 -1.09 8.32
N VAL A 140 1.97 -0.15 8.37
CA VAL A 140 1.01 0.07 7.29
C VAL A 140 1.31 1.42 6.65
N ASP A 141 1.56 1.41 5.35
CA ASP A 141 1.67 2.63 4.55
C ASP A 141 0.26 3.09 4.18
N VAL A 142 -0.12 4.29 4.59
CA VAL A 142 -1.37 4.94 4.21
C VAL A 142 -1.06 6.02 3.19
N ASN A 143 -1.46 5.80 1.95
CA ASN A 143 -1.26 6.72 0.84
C ASN A 143 -2.54 7.54 0.62
N GLU A 144 -2.42 8.86 0.66
CA GLU A 144 -3.54 9.79 0.55
C GLU A 144 -3.40 10.64 -0.71
N PRO A 145 -4.20 10.38 -1.76
CA PRO A 145 -4.19 11.16 -2.99
C PRO A 145 -5.03 12.45 -2.80
N ILE A 146 -4.39 13.49 -2.28
CA ILE A 146 -5.02 14.79 -1.99
C ILE A 146 -4.98 15.67 -3.25
N GLY A 147 -6.12 15.86 -3.89
CA GLY A 147 -6.21 16.70 -5.09
C GLY A 147 -6.07 18.21 -4.79
N GLY A 148 -5.90 19.03 -5.84
CA GLY A 148 -5.75 20.47 -5.73
C GLY A 148 -4.41 20.92 -5.14
N SER A 149 -4.34 22.18 -4.72
CA SER A 149 -3.23 22.71 -3.93
C SER A 149 -3.52 22.46 -2.45
N TRP A 150 -2.65 21.74 -1.76
CA TRP A 150 -2.93 21.35 -0.38
C TRP A 150 -1.76 21.57 0.57
N ARG A 151 -2.09 21.71 1.84
CA ARG A 151 -1.12 21.67 2.93
C ARG A 151 -1.65 20.87 4.12
N MET A 152 -0.77 20.12 4.77
CA MET A 152 -1.08 19.47 6.04
C MET A 152 -1.12 20.53 7.14
N ILE A 153 -2.23 20.58 7.91
CA ILE A 153 -2.41 21.50 9.03
C ILE A 153 -1.90 20.85 10.32
N ARG A 154 -2.26 19.57 10.51
CA ARG A 154 -1.80 18.76 11.64
C ARG A 154 -1.82 17.29 11.27
N SER A 155 -0.98 16.52 11.92
CA SER A 155 -0.94 15.07 11.81
C SER A 155 -0.45 14.45 13.11
N SER A 156 -1.00 13.30 13.47
CA SER A 156 -0.57 12.51 14.63
C SER A 156 0.65 11.64 14.34
N HIS A 157 1.01 11.45 13.06
CA HIS A 157 2.13 10.65 12.60
C HIS A 157 2.98 11.47 11.63
N GLU A 158 4.23 11.08 11.47
CA GLU A 158 5.08 11.63 10.43
C GLU A 158 4.52 11.29 9.05
N TRP A 159 4.70 12.21 8.12
CA TRP A 159 4.23 12.04 6.76
C TRP A 159 5.26 12.59 5.76
N THR A 160 5.20 12.10 4.55
CA THR A 160 6.03 12.58 3.44
C THR A 160 5.14 12.96 2.27
N LYS A 161 5.51 14.02 1.57
CA LYS A 161 4.89 14.37 0.29
C LYS A 161 5.57 13.53 -0.80
N THR A 162 4.88 12.53 -1.31
CA THR A 162 5.43 11.64 -2.34
C THR A 162 5.32 12.22 -3.73
N GLU A 163 4.22 12.95 -3.98
CA GLU A 163 3.95 13.66 -5.22
C GLU A 163 3.25 14.99 -4.91
N ALA A 164 3.08 15.85 -5.91
CA ALA A 164 2.40 17.14 -5.74
C ALA A 164 1.01 16.99 -5.09
N TRP A 165 0.34 15.88 -5.37
CA TRP A 165 -1.03 15.55 -4.99
C TRP A 165 -1.14 14.38 -4.01
N ALA A 166 -0.04 13.90 -3.42
CA ALA A 166 -0.07 12.73 -2.54
C ALA A 166 0.74 12.91 -1.26
N ALA A 167 0.16 12.46 -0.15
CA ALA A 167 0.83 12.29 1.14
C ALA A 167 0.89 10.82 1.51
N LYS A 168 1.99 10.40 2.12
CA LYS A 168 2.20 9.06 2.63
C LYS A 168 2.50 9.11 4.12
N PHE A 169 1.79 8.28 4.88
CA PHE A 169 2.04 8.04 6.30
C PHE A 169 2.55 6.61 6.48
N ASN A 170 3.49 6.41 7.39
CA ASN A 170 3.90 5.08 7.85
C ASN A 170 3.41 4.91 9.28
N VAL A 171 2.47 3.99 9.47
CA VAL A 171 1.77 3.79 10.75
C VAL A 171 2.16 2.45 11.34
N PRO A 172 2.94 2.42 12.43
CA PRO A 172 3.24 1.18 13.14
C PRO A 172 2.01 0.70 13.91
N VAL A 173 1.69 -0.59 13.77
CA VAL A 173 0.58 -1.24 14.47
C VAL A 173 1.12 -2.46 15.21
N ALA A 174 0.99 -2.45 16.54
CA ALA A 174 1.44 -3.56 17.38
C ALA A 174 0.73 -4.87 17.04
N GLN A 175 1.30 -6.00 17.43
CA GLN A 175 0.60 -7.29 17.38
C GLN A 175 -0.71 -7.21 18.17
N ASP A 176 -1.76 -7.82 17.66
CA ASP A 176 -3.13 -7.79 18.25
C ASP A 176 -3.56 -6.38 18.70
N GLY A 177 -3.07 -5.34 18.00
CA GLY A 177 -3.17 -3.96 18.42
C GLY A 177 -3.98 -3.08 17.46
N THR A 178 -4.21 -1.85 17.92
CA THR A 178 -4.90 -0.80 17.17
C THR A 178 -4.04 0.45 17.12
N ALA A 179 -3.92 1.07 15.96
CA ALA A 179 -3.32 2.39 15.78
C ALA A 179 -4.33 3.34 15.13
N VAL A 180 -4.26 4.61 15.49
CA VAL A 180 -5.17 5.65 14.98
C VAL A 180 -4.34 6.79 14.40
N LEU A 181 -4.39 6.94 13.09
CA LEU A 181 -3.85 8.08 12.38
C LEU A 181 -4.91 9.18 12.32
N LYS A 182 -4.56 10.37 12.79
CA LYS A 182 -5.40 11.58 12.65
C LYS A 182 -4.64 12.64 11.88
N TYR A 183 -5.29 13.23 10.89
CA TYR A 183 -4.70 14.35 10.17
C TYR A 183 -5.76 15.34 9.69
N ARG A 184 -5.35 16.61 9.58
CA ARG A 184 -6.15 17.69 9.02
C ARG A 184 -5.42 18.32 7.86
N VAL A 185 -6.11 18.50 6.77
CA VAL A 185 -5.58 19.05 5.53
C VAL A 185 -6.45 20.21 5.05
N ARG A 186 -5.81 21.27 4.56
CA ARG A 186 -6.48 22.34 3.81
C ARG A 186 -6.22 22.14 2.33
N VAL A 187 -7.27 22.20 1.54
CA VAL A 187 -7.25 22.00 0.08
C VAL A 187 -7.85 23.22 -0.60
N THR A 188 -7.20 23.66 -1.68
CA THR A 188 -7.67 24.71 -2.59
C THR A 188 -7.83 24.12 -4.00
N TYR A 189 -9.04 24.23 -4.56
CA TYR A 189 -9.37 23.76 -5.91
C TYR A 189 -9.43 24.91 -6.92
#